data_3b9ee45c6f0296d50ee1c6b7f89d33f4
#
_entry.id   3b9ee45c6f0296d50ee1c6b7f89d33f4
#
_cell.length_a   1.000
_cell.length_b   1.000
_cell.length_c   1.000
_cell.angle_alpha   90.00
_cell.angle_beta   90.00
_cell.angle_gamma   90.00
#
_symmetry.space_group_name_H-M   'P 1'
#
loop_
_entity.id
_entity.type
_entity.pdbx_description
1 polymer ?
#
loop_
_entity_poly.entity_id
_entity_poly.type
_entity_poly.pdbx_seq_one_letter_code
_entity_poly.pdbx_strand_id
1 'polypeptide(L)'
;LYVQCGLSQTGTTFNQAYTNPNDQQQVRVGISLPILDWGRGRGRVKVAKSREELVKIQVEQQRNNLEMNVRKLVLQFNLQAERVQIAMKTDQTARRRHEVARKLYLLGKSTILDLNASVTEKDSASRNFLYALSNYWNLYYMLRSMTLYDFARHSEISVDYKKLEN
;
A
#
# COMPACT_ATOMS: atom_id res chain seq x y z
N LEU A 1 31.58 -12.42 -23.60
CA LEU A 1 31.18 -13.71 -24.13
C LEU A 1 30.29 -13.48 -25.35
N TYR A 2 30.70 -13.99 -26.49
CA TYR A 2 29.91 -13.94 -27.73
C TYR A 2 29.77 -15.38 -28.25
N VAL A 3 28.56 -15.81 -28.49
CA VAL A 3 28.23 -17.14 -29.03
C VAL A 3 27.45 -16.93 -30.31
N GLN A 4 27.93 -17.51 -31.39
CA GLN A 4 27.29 -17.49 -32.70
C GLN A 4 27.10 -18.92 -33.18
N CYS A 5 25.88 -19.26 -33.54
CA CYS A 5 25.53 -20.52 -34.20
C CYS A 5 24.97 -20.17 -35.56
N GLY A 6 25.41 -20.88 -36.57
CA GLY A 6 24.97 -20.71 -37.95
C GLY A 6 25.22 -21.91 -38.80
N LEU A 7 24.51 -22.02 -39.91
CA LEU A 7 24.73 -23.02 -40.96
C LEU A 7 25.44 -22.31 -42.11
N SER A 8 26.56 -22.84 -42.58
CA SER A 8 27.23 -22.34 -43.77
C SER A 8 27.61 -23.48 -44.71
N GLN A 9 27.43 -23.26 -45.99
CA GLN A 9 27.87 -24.21 -47.00
C GLN A 9 28.34 -23.48 -48.25
N THR A 10 29.40 -24.02 -48.86
CA THR A 10 29.92 -23.58 -50.14
C THR A 10 29.79 -24.72 -51.14
N GLY A 11 29.19 -24.45 -52.31
CA GLY A 11 29.05 -25.42 -53.38
C GLY A 11 29.34 -24.78 -54.72
N THR A 12 29.86 -25.56 -55.67
CA THR A 12 30.13 -25.12 -57.05
C THR A 12 28.87 -25.08 -57.92
N THR A 13 27.77 -25.71 -57.46
CA THR A 13 26.44 -25.69 -58.11
C THR A 13 25.35 -25.43 -57.10
N PHE A 14 24.25 -24.79 -57.55
CA PHE A 14 23.11 -24.40 -56.70
C PHE A 14 22.56 -25.53 -55.85
N ASN A 15 22.51 -26.76 -56.39
CA ASN A 15 21.97 -27.93 -55.71
C ASN A 15 22.89 -28.43 -54.59
N GLN A 16 24.20 -28.29 -54.70
CA GLN A 16 25.16 -28.65 -53.67
C GLN A 16 25.19 -27.66 -52.48
N ALA A 17 24.79 -26.42 -52.73
CA ALA A 17 24.77 -25.40 -51.70
C ALA A 17 23.63 -25.56 -50.68
N TYR A 18 22.66 -26.47 -50.90
CA TYR A 18 21.50 -26.68 -50.02
C TYR A 18 21.38 -28.14 -49.48
N THR A 19 22.23 -29.07 -49.93
CA THR A 19 22.00 -30.49 -49.61
C THR A 19 22.66 -30.97 -48.33
N ASN A 20 23.70 -30.31 -47.81
CA ASN A 20 24.34 -30.71 -46.53
C ASN A 20 25.02 -29.49 -45.88
N PRO A 21 24.26 -28.66 -45.15
CA PRO A 21 24.83 -27.51 -44.45
C PRO A 21 25.77 -27.96 -43.31
N ASN A 22 26.96 -27.36 -43.25
CA ASN A 22 27.88 -27.54 -42.14
C ASN A 22 27.51 -26.69 -40.97
N ASP A 23 27.36 -27.29 -39.79
CA ASP A 23 27.15 -26.59 -38.54
C ASP A 23 28.39 -25.78 -38.18
N GLN A 24 28.21 -24.47 -38.07
CA GLN A 24 29.26 -23.56 -37.65
C GLN A 24 28.91 -23.02 -36.25
N GLN A 25 29.67 -23.44 -35.26
CA GLN A 25 29.57 -22.95 -33.92
C GLN A 25 30.83 -22.18 -33.56
N GLN A 26 30.65 -20.92 -33.15
CA GLN A 26 31.75 -20.06 -32.75
C GLN A 26 31.51 -19.48 -31.37
N VAL A 27 32.42 -19.76 -30.44
CA VAL A 27 32.45 -19.17 -29.11
C VAL A 27 33.66 -18.25 -29.01
N ARG A 28 33.44 -16.97 -28.74
CA ARG A 28 34.50 -15.99 -28.49
C ARG A 28 34.42 -15.52 -27.05
N VAL A 29 35.52 -15.69 -26.33
CA VAL A 29 35.72 -15.12 -25.00
C VAL A 29 36.82 -14.07 -25.13
N GLY A 30 36.49 -12.86 -24.75
CA GLY A 30 37.44 -11.73 -24.77
C GLY A 30 37.33 -10.87 -23.53
N ILE A 31 38.46 -10.38 -23.07
CA ILE A 31 38.54 -9.36 -22.00
C ILE A 31 39.07 -8.09 -22.65
N SER A 32 38.30 -6.99 -22.54
CA SER A 32 38.69 -5.67 -22.99
C SER A 32 39.10 -4.83 -21.79
N LEU A 33 40.38 -4.50 -21.70
CA LEU A 33 40.93 -3.64 -20.66
C LEU A 33 41.31 -2.29 -21.30
N PRO A 34 40.64 -1.20 -20.96
CA PRO A 34 41.03 0.13 -21.40
C PRO A 34 42.29 0.56 -20.66
N ILE A 35 43.42 0.65 -21.38
CA ILE A 35 44.74 1.05 -20.82
C ILE A 35 44.78 2.56 -20.58
N LEU A 36 44.13 3.35 -21.43
CA LEU A 36 44.01 4.81 -21.33
C LEU A 36 42.55 5.22 -21.52
N ASP A 37 41.88 5.59 -20.46
CA ASP A 37 40.49 6.03 -20.48
C ASP A 37 40.28 7.51 -20.12
N TRP A 38 41.39 8.27 -20.01
CA TRP A 38 41.40 9.72 -19.70
C TRP A 38 40.57 10.06 -18.46
N GLY A 39 40.56 9.19 -17.45
CA GLY A 39 39.86 9.39 -16.19
C GLY A 39 38.36 9.02 -16.22
N ARG A 40 37.84 8.50 -17.34
CA ARG A 40 36.40 8.08 -17.46
C ARG A 40 36.04 7.01 -16.43
N GLY A 41 36.94 6.06 -16.13
CA GLY A 41 36.75 5.04 -15.11
C GLY A 41 36.58 5.63 -13.73
N ARG A 42 37.46 6.58 -13.35
CA ARG A 42 37.35 7.30 -12.08
C ARG A 42 36.05 8.12 -12.00
N GLY A 43 35.66 8.78 -13.09
CA GLY A 43 34.40 9.50 -13.18
C GLY A 43 33.20 8.60 -12.95
N ARG A 44 33.15 7.42 -13.59
CA ARG A 44 32.08 6.43 -13.39
C ARG A 44 32.00 5.94 -11.94
N VAL A 45 33.13 5.65 -11.31
CA VAL A 45 33.18 5.25 -9.89
C VAL A 45 32.64 6.38 -8.99
N LYS A 46 33.04 7.64 -9.25
CA LYS A 46 32.55 8.79 -8.49
C LYS A 46 31.03 8.95 -8.63
N VAL A 47 30.51 8.84 -9.84
CA VAL A 47 29.05 8.89 -10.09
C VAL A 47 28.33 7.73 -9.40
N ALA A 48 28.89 6.51 -9.45
CA ALA A 48 28.29 5.37 -8.78
C ALA A 48 28.24 5.57 -7.25
N LYS A 49 29.31 6.08 -6.64
CA LYS A 49 29.34 6.42 -5.22
C LYS A 49 28.33 7.50 -4.84
N SER A 50 28.22 8.55 -5.65
CA SER A 50 27.22 9.60 -5.39
C SER A 50 25.79 9.08 -5.53
N ARG A 51 25.53 8.14 -6.44
CA ARG A 51 24.21 7.46 -6.54
C ARG A 51 23.93 6.58 -5.34
N GLU A 52 24.92 5.84 -4.86
CA GLU A 52 24.81 5.03 -3.64
C GLU A 52 24.44 5.90 -2.44
N GLU A 53 25.14 7.03 -2.25
CA GLU A 53 24.85 7.98 -1.18
C GLU A 53 23.44 8.57 -1.29
N LEU A 54 23.03 8.96 -2.50
CA LEU A 54 21.67 9.45 -2.76
C LEU A 54 20.61 8.39 -2.37
N VAL A 55 20.81 7.13 -2.74
CA VAL A 55 19.88 6.05 -2.39
C VAL A 55 19.84 5.83 -0.87
N LYS A 56 20.97 5.91 -0.17
CA LYS A 56 21.02 5.82 1.31
C LYS A 56 20.18 6.93 1.95
N ILE A 57 20.35 8.16 1.49
CA ILE A 57 19.57 9.32 1.99
C ILE A 57 18.08 9.13 1.70
N GLN A 58 17.72 8.64 0.50
CA GLN A 58 16.31 8.37 0.16
C GLN A 58 15.69 7.30 1.05
N VAL A 59 16.42 6.23 1.35
CA VAL A 59 15.95 5.18 2.27
C VAL A 59 15.75 5.73 3.68
N GLU A 60 16.67 6.53 4.18
CA GLU A 60 16.54 7.19 5.49
C GLU A 60 15.34 8.13 5.54
N GLN A 61 15.13 8.92 4.49
CA GLN A 61 13.97 9.78 4.38
C GLN A 61 12.65 8.99 4.36
N GLN A 62 12.60 7.88 3.62
CA GLN A 62 11.42 7.02 3.60
C GLN A 62 11.13 6.41 4.97
N ARG A 63 12.17 5.99 5.70
CA ARG A 63 12.04 5.49 7.07
C ARG A 63 11.47 6.54 8.02
N ASN A 64 12.00 7.76 7.96
CA ASN A 64 11.50 8.88 8.77
C ASN A 64 10.06 9.25 8.43
N ASN A 65 9.70 9.23 7.14
CA ASN A 65 8.33 9.46 6.70
C ASN A 65 7.37 8.37 7.19
N LEU A 66 7.78 7.10 7.15
CA LEU A 66 7.00 6.00 7.69
C LEU A 66 6.74 6.17 9.19
N GLU A 67 7.79 6.48 9.96
CA GLU A 67 7.68 6.71 11.40
C GLU A 67 6.71 7.86 11.72
N MET A 68 6.84 8.98 11.03
CA MET A 68 5.93 10.12 11.20
C MET A 68 4.47 9.74 10.85
N ASN A 69 4.27 8.99 9.77
CA ASN A 69 2.94 8.56 9.36
C ASN A 69 2.30 7.62 10.39
N VAL A 70 3.06 6.68 10.94
CA VAL A 70 2.57 5.79 12.01
C VAL A 70 2.23 6.60 13.27
N ARG A 71 3.08 7.52 13.71
CA ARG A 71 2.80 8.39 14.86
C ARG A 71 1.52 9.22 14.65
N LYS A 72 1.36 9.82 13.48
CA LYS A 72 0.14 10.57 13.11
C LYS A 72 -1.09 9.68 13.16
N LEU A 73 -0.99 8.46 12.62
CA LEU A 73 -2.10 7.50 12.58
C LEU A 73 -2.51 7.07 13.99
N VAL A 74 -1.55 6.83 14.89
CA VAL A 74 -1.83 6.49 16.31
C VAL A 74 -2.59 7.63 16.99
N LEU A 75 -2.17 8.88 16.80
CA LEU A 75 -2.89 10.04 17.34
C LEU A 75 -4.32 10.14 16.79
N GLN A 76 -4.49 9.95 15.49
CA GLN A 76 -5.81 9.95 14.86
C GLN A 76 -6.70 8.82 15.38
N PHE A 77 -6.12 7.62 15.59
CA PHE A 77 -6.84 6.48 16.15
C PHE A 77 -7.36 6.77 17.57
N ASN A 78 -6.52 7.33 18.43
CA ASN A 78 -6.90 7.68 19.81
C ASN A 78 -8.02 8.72 19.82
N LEU A 79 -7.90 9.78 19.02
CA LEU A 79 -8.95 10.79 18.88
C LEU A 79 -10.25 10.21 18.32
N GLN A 80 -10.14 9.25 17.39
CA GLN A 80 -11.32 8.62 16.82
C GLN A 80 -12.03 7.71 17.82
N ALA A 81 -11.31 7.06 18.73
CA ALA A 81 -11.90 6.28 19.82
C ALA A 81 -12.79 7.17 20.73
N GLU A 82 -12.32 8.37 21.08
CA GLU A 82 -13.12 9.33 21.82
C GLU A 82 -14.36 9.81 21.04
N ARG A 83 -14.19 10.08 19.73
CA ARG A 83 -15.31 10.46 18.85
C ARG A 83 -16.39 9.39 18.78
N VAL A 84 -16.03 8.11 18.74
CA VAL A 84 -17.00 7.00 18.77
C VAL A 84 -17.79 7.04 20.07
N GLN A 85 -17.14 7.24 21.22
CA GLN A 85 -17.84 7.34 22.51
C GLN A 85 -18.80 8.52 22.57
N ILE A 86 -18.39 9.69 22.08
CA ILE A 86 -19.25 10.89 22.01
C ILE A 86 -20.44 10.62 21.09
N ALA A 87 -20.21 10.09 19.88
CA ALA A 87 -21.26 9.79 18.93
C ALA A 87 -22.26 8.76 19.47
N MET A 88 -21.79 7.73 20.19
CA MET A 88 -22.64 6.75 20.86
C MET A 88 -23.54 7.39 21.92
N LYS A 89 -23.00 8.27 22.76
CA LYS A 89 -23.79 9.01 23.77
C LYS A 89 -24.81 9.94 23.11
N THR A 90 -24.43 10.59 22.01
CA THR A 90 -25.32 11.45 21.23
C THR A 90 -26.48 10.66 20.63
N ASP A 91 -26.21 9.49 20.03
CA ASP A 91 -27.26 8.60 19.51
C ASP A 91 -28.21 8.14 20.62
N GLN A 92 -27.70 7.70 21.76
CA GLN A 92 -28.52 7.32 22.91
C GLN A 92 -29.42 8.47 23.41
N THR A 93 -28.87 9.67 23.47
CA THR A 93 -29.62 10.87 23.90
C THR A 93 -30.70 11.22 22.88
N ALA A 94 -30.40 11.21 21.61
CA ALA A 94 -31.36 11.48 20.53
C ALA A 94 -32.50 10.46 20.51
N ARG A 95 -32.21 9.18 20.76
CA ARG A 95 -33.23 8.12 20.90
C ARG A 95 -34.15 8.39 22.07
N ARG A 96 -33.63 8.76 23.27
CA ARG A 96 -34.43 9.10 24.43
C ARG A 96 -35.30 10.34 24.18
N ARG A 97 -34.75 11.38 23.54
CA ARG A 97 -35.52 12.57 23.17
C ARG A 97 -36.66 12.23 22.22
N HIS A 98 -36.42 11.38 21.23
CA HIS A 98 -37.46 10.91 20.32
C HIS A 98 -38.57 10.16 21.08
N GLU A 99 -38.24 9.28 22.00
CA GLU A 99 -39.23 8.56 22.82
C GLU A 99 -40.11 9.52 23.65
N VAL A 100 -39.50 10.53 24.24
CA VAL A 100 -40.23 11.56 25.00
C VAL A 100 -41.12 12.40 24.08
N ALA A 101 -40.58 12.86 22.93
CA ALA A 101 -41.36 13.62 21.95
C ALA A 101 -42.58 12.82 21.45
N ARG A 102 -42.39 11.51 21.15
CA ARG A 102 -43.47 10.61 20.75
C ARG A 102 -44.55 10.49 21.84
N LYS A 103 -44.16 10.31 23.11
CA LYS A 103 -45.11 10.24 24.24
C LYS A 103 -45.90 11.55 24.40
N LEU A 104 -45.24 12.69 24.34
CA LEU A 104 -45.88 13.98 24.43
C LEU A 104 -46.85 14.27 23.29
N TYR A 105 -46.49 13.85 22.05
CA TYR A 105 -47.37 13.96 20.89
C TYR A 105 -48.65 13.14 21.07
N LEU A 106 -48.50 11.87 21.54
CA LEU A 106 -49.67 10.98 21.80
C LEU A 106 -50.61 11.55 22.90
N LEU A 107 -50.04 12.33 23.85
CA LEU A 107 -50.80 13.01 24.88
C LEU A 107 -51.39 14.36 24.43
N GLY A 108 -51.18 14.76 23.17
CA GLY A 108 -51.62 16.06 22.66
C GLY A 108 -50.84 17.26 23.22
N LYS A 109 -49.67 17.01 23.85
CA LYS A 109 -48.83 18.04 24.50
C LYS A 109 -47.64 18.52 23.66
N SER A 110 -47.50 18.03 22.43
CA SER A 110 -46.45 18.40 21.47
C SER A 110 -46.99 18.43 20.06
N THR A 111 -46.32 19.14 19.18
CA THR A 111 -46.71 19.28 17.76
C THR A 111 -46.11 18.16 16.89
N ILE A 112 -46.71 17.97 15.70
CA ILE A 112 -46.14 17.05 14.68
C ILE A 112 -44.75 17.54 14.21
N LEU A 113 -44.52 18.85 14.24
CA LEU A 113 -43.21 19.41 13.88
C LEU A 113 -42.13 18.99 14.87
N ASP A 114 -42.43 19.01 16.18
CA ASP A 114 -41.52 18.56 17.24
C ASP A 114 -41.22 17.08 17.11
N LEU A 115 -42.22 16.27 16.79
CA LEU A 115 -42.03 14.83 16.54
C LEU A 115 -41.12 14.58 15.32
N ASN A 116 -41.40 15.26 14.21
CA ASN A 116 -40.58 15.12 12.99
C ASN A 116 -39.14 15.60 13.21
N ALA A 117 -38.95 16.70 13.94
CA ALA A 117 -37.62 17.17 14.33
C ALA A 117 -36.86 16.12 15.16
N SER A 118 -37.53 15.48 16.11
CA SER A 118 -36.93 14.42 16.94
C SER A 118 -36.57 13.16 16.15
N VAL A 119 -37.35 12.78 15.10
CA VAL A 119 -37.03 11.69 14.18
C VAL A 119 -35.78 12.02 13.40
N THR A 120 -35.72 13.22 12.79
CA THR A 120 -34.57 13.66 12.00
C THR A 120 -33.29 13.70 12.83
N GLU A 121 -33.40 14.22 14.07
CA GLU A 121 -32.26 14.25 15.01
C GLU A 121 -31.76 12.84 15.35
N LYS A 122 -32.68 11.94 15.70
CA LYS A 122 -32.36 10.52 16.00
C LYS A 122 -31.66 9.85 14.82
N ASP A 123 -32.19 10.01 13.61
CA ASP A 123 -31.64 9.38 12.42
C ASP A 123 -30.28 9.96 12.03
N SER A 124 -30.10 11.29 12.21
CA SER A 124 -28.80 11.93 12.01
C SER A 124 -27.76 11.45 13.02
N ALA A 125 -28.11 11.39 14.32
CA ALA A 125 -27.23 10.88 15.36
C ALA A 125 -26.82 9.43 15.13
N SER A 126 -27.77 8.57 14.71
CA SER A 126 -27.50 7.17 14.39
C SER A 126 -26.52 7.03 13.20
N ARG A 127 -26.73 7.79 12.12
CA ARG A 127 -25.79 7.83 11.00
C ARG A 127 -24.39 8.30 11.42
N ASN A 128 -24.32 9.36 12.21
CA ASN A 128 -23.05 9.89 12.70
C ASN A 128 -22.29 8.89 13.56
N PHE A 129 -22.98 8.11 14.40
CA PHE A 129 -22.38 7.04 15.19
C PHE A 129 -21.81 5.95 14.26
N LEU A 130 -22.55 5.52 13.24
CA LEU A 130 -22.08 4.50 12.28
C LEU A 130 -20.87 4.98 11.48
N TYR A 131 -20.85 6.25 11.06
CA TYR A 131 -19.68 6.84 10.40
C TYR A 131 -18.45 6.89 11.33
N ALA A 132 -18.65 7.31 12.60
CA ALA A 132 -17.56 7.32 13.55
C ALA A 132 -16.98 5.93 13.78
N LEU A 133 -17.84 4.92 13.91
CA LEU A 133 -17.45 3.52 14.08
C LEU A 133 -16.72 2.97 12.84
N SER A 134 -17.23 3.25 11.65
CA SER A 134 -16.58 2.86 10.38
C SER A 134 -15.17 3.46 10.27
N ASN A 135 -15.03 4.74 10.57
CA ASN A 135 -13.73 5.42 10.55
C ASN A 135 -12.76 4.85 11.60
N TYR A 136 -13.25 4.45 12.76
CA TYR A 136 -12.44 3.80 13.79
C TYR A 136 -11.86 2.48 13.27
N TRP A 137 -12.68 1.62 12.65
CA TRP A 137 -12.21 0.36 12.07
C TRP A 137 -11.27 0.58 10.89
N ASN A 138 -11.52 1.57 10.04
CA ASN A 138 -10.62 1.93 8.95
C ASN A 138 -9.23 2.32 9.46
N LEU A 139 -9.16 3.15 10.50
CA LEU A 139 -7.89 3.55 11.12
C LEU A 139 -7.20 2.36 11.81
N TYR A 140 -7.96 1.47 12.46
CA TYR A 140 -7.43 0.25 13.05
C TYR A 140 -6.74 -0.66 12.01
N TYR A 141 -7.44 -0.94 10.90
CA TYR A 141 -6.87 -1.79 9.86
C TYR A 141 -5.73 -1.11 9.10
N MET A 142 -5.77 0.21 8.94
CA MET A 142 -4.66 0.98 8.37
C MET A 142 -3.42 0.90 9.26
N LEU A 143 -3.59 1.06 10.58
CA LEU A 143 -2.50 0.93 11.54
C LEU A 143 -1.92 -0.48 11.52
N ARG A 144 -2.78 -1.51 11.53
CA ARG A 144 -2.39 -2.92 11.42
C ARG A 144 -1.60 -3.21 10.13
N SER A 145 -2.05 -2.65 8.99
CA SER A 145 -1.37 -2.80 7.70
C SER A 145 -0.01 -2.12 7.66
N MET A 146 0.11 -0.90 8.23
CA MET A 146 1.37 -0.15 8.23
C MET A 146 2.41 -0.73 9.20
N THR A 147 1.97 -1.29 10.32
CA THR A 147 2.86 -1.87 11.33
C THR A 147 3.13 -3.36 11.12
N LEU A 148 2.35 -4.03 10.28
CA LEU A 148 2.34 -5.50 10.11
C LEU A 148 2.16 -6.24 11.45
N TYR A 149 1.43 -5.62 12.38
CA TYR A 149 1.18 -6.15 13.71
C TYR A 149 -0.30 -6.33 13.98
N ASP A 150 -0.69 -7.49 14.51
CA ASP A 150 -2.05 -7.76 14.93
C ASP A 150 -2.23 -7.39 16.41
N PHE A 151 -2.84 -6.23 16.65
CA PHE A 151 -3.06 -5.70 18.00
C PHE A 151 -4.04 -6.54 18.84
N ALA A 152 -4.94 -7.30 18.20
CA ALA A 152 -5.90 -8.17 18.91
C ALA A 152 -5.24 -9.47 19.37
N ARG A 153 -4.30 -10.00 18.58
CA ARG A 153 -3.59 -11.25 18.88
C ARG A 153 -2.22 -11.01 19.53
N HIS A 154 -1.78 -9.76 19.63
CA HIS A 154 -0.44 -9.38 20.10
C HIS A 154 0.71 -10.11 19.38
N SER A 155 0.58 -10.28 18.07
CA SER A 155 1.54 -11.01 17.25
C SER A 155 1.84 -10.29 15.94
N GLU A 156 3.03 -10.51 15.40
CA GLU A 156 3.36 -10.04 14.04
C GLU A 156 2.54 -10.78 12.99
N ILE A 157 2.16 -10.05 11.94
CA ILE A 157 1.46 -10.62 10.78
C ILE A 157 2.53 -11.18 9.85
N SER A 158 2.74 -12.50 9.88
CA SER A 158 3.60 -13.19 8.92
C SER A 158 2.75 -13.88 7.86
N VAL A 159 3.13 -13.73 6.60
CA VAL A 159 2.52 -14.47 5.49
C VAL A 159 3.40 -15.67 5.21
N ASP A 160 2.85 -16.86 5.39
CA ASP A 160 3.52 -18.11 5.01
C ASP A 160 3.34 -18.32 3.50
N TYR A 161 4.31 -17.82 2.73
CA TYR A 161 4.30 -17.92 1.25
C TYR A 161 4.30 -19.37 0.75
N LYS A 162 4.78 -20.34 1.54
CA LYS A 162 4.78 -21.76 1.17
C LYS A 162 3.37 -22.36 1.05
N LYS A 163 2.37 -21.73 1.67
CA LYS A 163 0.96 -22.16 1.57
C LYS A 163 0.23 -21.59 0.35
N LEU A 164 0.84 -20.65 -0.39
CA LEU A 164 0.26 -20.03 -1.58
C LEU A 164 0.70 -20.72 -2.88
N GLU A 165 1.66 -21.64 -2.82
CA GLU A 165 2.20 -22.39 -3.97
C GLU A 165 1.54 -23.77 -4.17
N ASN A 166 0.50 -24.11 -3.42
CA ASN A 166 -0.28 -25.36 -3.55
C ASN A 166 -1.66 -25.14 -4.14
#